data_2a915283056d32c6ada81c1fb3fa6008
#
_entry.id   2a915283056d32c6ada81c1fb3fa6008
#
_cell.length_a   1.000
_cell.length_b   1.000
_cell.length_c   1.000
_cell.angle_alpha   90.00
_cell.angle_beta   90.00
_cell.angle_gamma   90.00
#
_symmetry.space_group_name_H-M   'P 1'
#
loop_
_entity.id
_entity.type
_entity.pdbx_description
1 polymer ?
#
loop_
_entity_poly.entity_id
_entity_poly.type
_entity_poly.pdbx_seq_one_letter_code
_entity_poly.pdbx_strand_id
1 'polypeptide(L)' 'MRFLRLKEVIELTGLSRSTIYKYIDEGLFPRSVPLGGRAVAWVDQEVQDWVLARIEERDHGKPVFSDRAVA' A
#
# COMPACT_ATOMS: atom_id res chain seq x y z
N MET A 1 12.48 -1.88 12.87
CA MET A 1 12.08 -1.35 11.57
C MET A 1 12.75 -2.16 10.48
N ARG A 2 12.07 -2.44 9.42
CA ARG A 2 12.68 -3.17 8.32
C ARG A 2 12.21 -2.63 6.99
N PHE A 3 12.93 -2.97 5.95
CA PHE A 3 12.56 -2.59 4.60
C PHE A 3 11.87 -3.75 3.89
N LEU A 4 10.94 -3.40 3.01
CA LEU A 4 10.30 -4.37 2.13
C LEU A 4 10.73 -4.07 0.71
N ARG A 5 11.02 -5.12 -0.05
CA ARG A 5 11.30 -4.94 -1.47
C ARG A 5 9.97 -4.97 -2.23
N LEU A 6 10.00 -4.55 -3.46
CA LEU A 6 8.78 -4.44 -4.26
C LEU A 6 7.96 -5.73 -4.27
N LYS A 7 8.61 -6.86 -4.40
CA LYS A 7 7.91 -8.14 -4.43
C LYS A 7 7.11 -8.34 -3.15
N GLU A 8 7.68 -7.99 -2.02
CA GLU A 8 7.02 -8.13 -0.74
C GLU A 8 5.86 -7.15 -0.60
N VAL A 9 6.02 -5.95 -1.13
CA VAL A 9 4.95 -4.95 -1.11
C VAL A 9 3.78 -5.44 -1.95
N ILE A 10 4.06 -6.01 -3.10
CA ILE A 10 3.03 -6.56 -3.97
C ILE A 10 2.28 -7.67 -3.23
N GLU A 11 3.02 -8.55 -2.57
CA GLU A 11 2.39 -9.66 -1.85
C GLU A 11 1.55 -9.18 -0.68
N LEU A 12 2.01 -8.17 0.01
CA LEU A 12 1.32 -7.68 1.19
C LEU A 12 0.05 -6.90 0.82
N THR A 13 0.09 -6.13 -0.24
CA THR A 13 -1.02 -5.26 -0.59
C THR A 13 -1.94 -5.85 -1.65
N GLY A 14 -1.44 -6.79 -2.42
CA GLY A 14 -2.21 -7.33 -3.54
C GLY A 14 -2.27 -6.40 -4.74
N LEU A 15 -1.56 -5.28 -4.70
CA LEU A 15 -1.56 -4.34 -5.82
C LEU A 15 -0.51 -4.75 -6.84
N SER A 16 -0.73 -4.43 -8.09
CA SER A 16 0.27 -4.67 -9.12
C SER A 16 1.36 -3.62 -9.03
N ARG A 17 2.48 -3.90 -9.66
CA ARG A 17 3.59 -2.96 -9.72
C ARG A 17 3.15 -1.62 -10.28
N SER A 18 2.44 -1.63 -11.38
CA SER A 18 2.00 -0.39 -12.02
C SER A 18 1.09 0.40 -11.11
N THR A 19 0.21 -0.26 -10.38
CA THR A 19 -0.70 0.42 -9.49
C THR A 19 0.05 1.06 -8.31
N ILE A 20 1.05 0.36 -7.78
CA ILE A 20 1.86 0.90 -6.70
C ILE A 20 2.52 2.20 -7.15
N TYR A 21 3.16 2.20 -8.30
CA TYR A 21 3.86 3.39 -8.79
C TYR A 21 2.88 4.50 -9.16
N LYS A 22 1.71 4.15 -9.68
CA LYS A 22 0.70 5.14 -9.97
C LYS A 22 0.24 5.82 -8.68
N TYR A 23 0.00 5.04 -7.63
CA TYR A 23 -0.43 5.59 -6.36
C TYR A 23 0.65 6.45 -5.71
N ILE A 24 1.91 6.06 -5.84
CA ILE A 24 3.00 6.88 -5.35
C ILE A 24 2.99 8.24 -6.04
N ASP A 25 2.81 8.21 -7.35
CA ASP A 25 2.80 9.41 -8.15
C ASP A 25 1.64 10.32 -7.76
N GLU A 26 0.54 9.75 -7.35
CA GLU A 26 -0.64 10.49 -6.94
C GLU A 26 -0.63 10.86 -5.45
N GLY A 27 0.40 10.50 -4.74
CA GLY A 27 0.48 10.79 -3.31
C GLY A 27 -0.39 9.90 -2.45
N LEU A 28 -0.79 8.73 -2.98
CA LEU A 28 -1.71 7.84 -2.29
C LEU A 28 -1.05 6.61 -1.67
N PHE A 29 0.24 6.45 -1.85
CA PHE A 29 0.98 5.30 -1.34
C PHE A 29 2.35 5.76 -0.86
N PRO A 30 2.92 5.13 0.16
CA PRO A 30 4.23 5.54 0.68
C PRO A 30 5.31 5.49 -0.40
N ARG A 31 6.20 6.45 -0.36
CA ARG A 31 7.26 6.53 -1.33
C ARG A 31 8.37 5.56 -0.98
N SER A 32 9.06 5.06 -1.99
CA SER A 32 10.17 4.15 -1.76
C SER A 32 11.39 4.90 -1.28
N VAL A 33 12.28 4.18 -0.64
CA VAL A 33 13.55 4.70 -0.13
C VAL A 33 14.66 4.14 -1.01
N PRO A 34 15.51 4.96 -1.57
CA PRO A 34 16.61 4.44 -2.37
C PRO A 34 17.66 3.81 -1.46
N LEU A 35 18.11 2.63 -1.82
CA LEU A 35 19.09 1.91 -1.03
C LEU A 35 20.50 2.01 -1.62
N GLY A 36 20.62 2.64 -2.77
CA GLY A 36 21.88 2.75 -3.47
C GLY A 36 21.73 2.15 -4.85
N GLY A 37 22.42 2.66 -5.81
CA GLY A 37 22.29 2.21 -7.18
C GLY A 37 20.85 2.27 -7.60
N ARG A 38 20.31 1.17 -8.09
CA ARG A 38 18.93 1.11 -8.53
C ARG A 38 18.01 0.44 -7.51
N ALA A 39 18.56 0.02 -6.40
CA ALA A 39 17.78 -0.70 -5.41
C ALA A 39 16.91 0.27 -4.63
N VAL A 40 15.64 -0.08 -4.46
CA VAL A 40 14.71 0.70 -3.65
C VAL A 40 13.96 -0.24 -2.73
N ALA A 41 13.42 0.31 -1.67
CA ALA A 41 12.62 -0.48 -0.74
C ALA A 41 11.60 0.44 -0.08
N TRP A 42 10.69 -0.13 0.65
CA TRP A 42 9.68 0.63 1.38
C TRP A 42 9.84 0.35 2.86
N VAL A 43 9.53 1.32 3.69
CA VAL A 43 9.57 1.12 5.12
C VAL A 43 8.36 0.25 5.50
N ASP A 44 8.64 -0.88 6.14
CA ASP A 44 7.60 -1.86 6.48
C ASP A 44 6.45 -1.20 7.24
N GLN A 45 6.77 -0.41 8.25
CA GLN A 45 5.75 0.22 9.07
C GLN A 45 4.84 1.13 8.26
N GLU A 46 5.41 1.86 7.30
CA GLU A 46 4.61 2.75 6.45
C GLU A 46 3.63 1.97 5.59
N VAL A 47 4.07 0.84 5.05
CA VAL A 47 3.21 0.02 4.22
C VAL A 47 2.12 -0.61 5.08
N GLN A 48 2.46 -1.06 6.28
CA GLN A 48 1.47 -1.62 7.18
C GLN A 48 0.45 -0.57 7.61
N ASP A 49 0.89 0.64 7.89
CA ASP A 49 -0.02 1.74 8.25
C ASP A 49 -0.96 2.05 7.10
N TRP A 50 -0.45 1.98 5.88
CA TRP A 50 -1.27 2.20 4.69
C TRP A 50 -2.36 1.12 4.58
N VAL A 51 -1.99 -0.14 4.81
CA VAL A 51 -2.94 -1.25 4.77
C VAL A 51 -4.01 -1.06 5.85
N LEU A 52 -3.59 -0.69 7.05
CA LEU A 52 -4.54 -0.46 8.13
C LEU A 52 -5.49 0.69 7.81
N ALA A 53 -5.00 1.72 7.17
CA ALA A 53 -5.84 2.84 6.77
C ALA A 53 -6.89 2.41 5.76
N ARG A 54 -6.57 1.49 4.87
CA ARG A 54 -7.55 0.99 3.91
C ARG A 54 -8.64 0.19 4.62
N ILE A 55 -8.26 -0.59 5.62
CA ILE A 55 -9.20 -1.36 6.40
C ILE A 55 -10.12 -0.41 7.17
N GLU A 56 -9.56 0.64 7.74
CA GLU A 56 -10.32 1.62 8.47
C GLU A 56 -11.33 2.33 7.58
N GLU A 57 -10.95 2.63 6.36
CA GLU A 57 -11.86 3.24 5.41
C GLU A 57 -13.06 2.34 5.14
N ARG A 58 -12.81 1.06 4.98
CA ARG A 58 -13.90 0.12 4.77
C ARG A 58 -14.83 0.08 5.98
N ASP A 59 -14.25 0.05 7.16
CA ASP A 59 -15.02 -0.17 8.39
C ASP A 59 -15.74 1.08 8.88
N HIS A 60 -15.17 2.24 8.64
CA HIS A 60 -15.72 3.47 9.20
C HIS A 60 -16.07 4.53 8.17
N GLY A 61 -15.62 4.36 6.97
CA GLY A 61 -15.77 5.38 6.01
C GLY A 61 -16.99 5.27 5.19
N LYS A 62 -16.94 4.63 4.07
CA LYS A 62 -18.00 4.59 3.21
C LYS A 62 -18.73 3.41 3.26
N PRO A 63 -19.92 3.49 3.57
CA PRO A 63 -20.74 2.32 3.67
C PRO A 63 -21.11 1.90 2.33
N VAL A 64 -20.80 2.62 1.41
CA VAL A 64 -21.10 2.30 0.19
C VAL A 64 -21.12 1.03 -0.19
N PHE A 65 -20.29 0.36 -0.18
CA PHE A 65 -20.42 -0.82 -0.64
C PHE A 65 -20.42 -1.79 0.16
N SER A 66 -20.49 -1.46 1.05
CA SER A 66 -20.50 -2.35 1.90
C SER A 66 -21.55 -3.11 1.73
N ASP A 67 -22.15 -2.98 1.36
CA ASP A 67 -23.11 -3.74 1.33
C ASP A 67 -23.08 -4.56 0.50
N ARG A 68 -22.65 -4.65 -0.10
CA ARG A 68 -22.67 -5.46 -0.82
C ARG A 68 -22.21 -6.32 -0.57
N ALA A 69 -21.98 -6.26 -0.31
CA ALA A 69 -21.73 -7.02 -0.05
C ALA A 69 -21.91 -7.68 0.21
N VAL A 70 -22.00 -7.55 0.26
CA VAL A 70 -22.19 -8.12 0.52
C VAL A 70 -22.24 -8.71 0.38
N ALA A 71 -22.13 -8.76 0.19
CA ALA A 71 -22.17 -9.40 0.08
C ALA A 71 -22.01 -9.76 0.30
#